data_aeb00b6d653cf7241f5abc5408bc928e
#
_entry.id   aeb00b6d653cf7241f5abc5408bc928e
#
_cell.length_a   1.000
_cell.length_b   1.000
_cell.length_c   1.000
_cell.angle_alpha   90.00
_cell.angle_beta   90.00
_cell.angle_gamma   90.00
#
_symmetry.space_group_name_H-M   'P 1'
#
loop_
_entity.id
_entity.type
_entity.pdbx_description
1 polymer ?
#
loop_
_entity_poly.entity_id
_entity_poly.type
_entity_poly.pdbx_seq_one_letter_code
_entity_poly.pdbx_strand_id
1 'polypeptide(L)'
;MKKTFAPLQALLFTALLAAPLAHIHAQAAPAPDPLFQTIQSLDAKLFDAYNHCDLEKFGSLLADDLEFYHDKTGLSSGRQALVDGVKNNICGKVTRELVPGTLEVHPIANYGAVEIGVHRFHHPGHENAESVGEAKFIHLWQNKDGIWKITRVISFDHQALTK
;
A
#
# COMPACT_ATOMS: atom_id res chain seq x y z
N MET A 1 -5.10 -100.00 -2.51
CA MET A 1 -4.22 -98.86 -2.80
C MET A 1 -5.08 -97.55 -2.71
N LYS A 2 -5.02 -96.85 -1.59
CA LYS A 2 -5.75 -95.57 -1.38
C LYS A 2 -4.71 -94.42 -1.39
N LYS A 3 -4.84 -93.53 -2.38
CA LYS A 3 -4.02 -92.30 -2.48
C LYS A 3 -4.71 -91.22 -1.72
N THR A 4 -4.05 -90.72 -0.68
CA THR A 4 -4.46 -89.57 0.10
C THR A 4 -3.89 -88.28 -0.57
N PHE A 5 -4.81 -87.33 -0.93
CA PHE A 5 -4.46 -85.98 -1.39
C PHE A 5 -4.40 -85.05 -0.15
N ALA A 6 -3.28 -84.37 0.00
CA ALA A 6 -3.13 -83.29 1.00
C ALA A 6 -3.55 -81.94 0.36
N PRO A 7 -4.26 -81.09 1.09
CA PRO A 7 -4.60 -79.77 0.57
C PRO A 7 -3.43 -78.77 0.75
N LEU A 8 -3.14 -78.04 -0.33
CA LEU A 8 -2.20 -76.97 -0.40
C LEU A 8 -2.84 -75.69 0.22
N GLN A 9 -2.39 -75.25 1.39
CA GLN A 9 -2.81 -73.97 1.97
C GLN A 9 -2.05 -72.82 1.31
N ALA A 10 -2.79 -71.96 0.57
CA ALA A 10 -2.28 -70.73 0.01
C ALA A 10 -2.26 -69.65 1.12
N LEU A 11 -1.07 -69.22 1.52
CA LEU A 11 -0.87 -68.06 2.38
C LEU A 11 -1.00 -66.76 1.56
N LEU A 12 -2.08 -66.04 1.75
CA LEU A 12 -2.23 -64.67 1.22
C LEU A 12 -1.43 -63.69 2.11
N PHE A 13 -0.29 -63.20 1.57
CA PHE A 13 0.42 -62.06 2.15
C PHE A 13 -0.26 -60.75 1.71
N THR A 14 -1.00 -60.12 2.61
CA THR A 14 -1.49 -58.76 2.38
C THR A 14 -0.37 -57.79 2.73
N ALA A 15 0.29 -57.24 1.72
CA ALA A 15 1.24 -56.14 1.87
C ALA A 15 0.48 -54.82 2.14
N LEU A 16 0.55 -54.32 3.35
CA LEU A 16 0.06 -52.99 3.75
C LEU A 16 1.03 -51.96 3.19
N LEU A 17 0.67 -51.26 2.07
CA LEU A 17 1.41 -50.08 1.62
C LEU A 17 1.13 -48.91 2.56
N ALA A 18 2.07 -48.59 3.44
CA ALA A 18 2.08 -47.35 4.20
C ALA A 18 2.55 -46.21 3.26
N ALA A 19 1.62 -45.40 2.78
CA ALA A 19 1.94 -44.20 2.06
C ALA A 19 2.52 -43.13 3.04
N PRO A 20 3.67 -42.50 2.75
CA PRO A 20 4.18 -41.45 3.58
C PRO A 20 3.26 -40.22 3.52
N LEU A 21 2.73 -39.79 4.66
CA LEU A 21 2.05 -38.50 4.79
C LEU A 21 3.06 -37.39 4.55
N ALA A 22 3.05 -36.81 3.34
CA ALA A 22 3.82 -35.62 3.03
C ALA A 22 3.26 -34.45 3.89
N HIS A 23 4.01 -34.03 4.90
CA HIS A 23 3.71 -32.83 5.67
C HIS A 23 3.98 -31.63 4.76
N ILE A 24 2.90 -31.02 4.23
CA ILE A 24 2.98 -29.74 3.54
C ILE A 24 3.24 -28.69 4.63
N HIS A 25 4.50 -28.29 4.78
CA HIS A 25 4.83 -27.10 5.56
C HIS A 25 4.30 -25.90 4.81
N ALA A 26 3.21 -25.30 5.29
CA ALA A 26 2.77 -23.99 4.83
C ALA A 26 3.87 -23.00 5.20
N GLN A 27 4.65 -22.56 4.21
CA GLN A 27 5.68 -21.54 4.39
C GLN A 27 4.95 -20.23 4.69
N ALA A 28 5.16 -19.68 5.89
CA ALA A 28 4.62 -18.37 6.25
C ALA A 28 5.12 -17.35 5.23
N ALA A 29 4.22 -16.49 4.76
CA ALA A 29 4.61 -15.39 3.89
C ALA A 29 5.73 -14.58 4.58
N PRO A 30 6.75 -14.13 3.83
CA PRO A 30 7.81 -13.30 4.41
C PRO A 30 7.19 -12.07 5.08
N ALA A 31 7.73 -11.71 6.25
CA ALA A 31 7.29 -10.51 6.95
C ALA A 31 7.48 -9.28 6.03
N PRO A 32 6.54 -8.33 6.01
CA PRO A 32 6.68 -7.13 5.19
C PRO A 32 7.97 -6.38 5.54
N ASP A 33 8.62 -5.80 4.54
CA ASP A 33 9.84 -4.99 4.68
C ASP A 33 9.59 -3.88 5.73
N PRO A 34 10.47 -3.71 6.74
CA PRO A 34 10.36 -2.65 7.74
C PRO A 34 10.28 -1.24 7.15
N LEU A 35 10.97 -0.97 6.03
CA LEU A 35 10.88 0.30 5.32
C LEU A 35 9.47 0.50 4.74
N PHE A 36 8.92 -0.53 4.10
CA PHE A 36 7.55 -0.50 3.58
C PHE A 36 6.55 -0.18 4.68
N GLN A 37 6.63 -0.86 5.82
CA GLN A 37 5.73 -0.61 6.97
C GLN A 37 5.86 0.82 7.50
N THR A 38 7.09 1.35 7.57
CA THR A 38 7.35 2.71 8.01
C THR A 38 6.69 3.73 7.08
N ILE A 39 6.92 3.63 5.77
CA ILE A 39 6.37 4.58 4.80
C ILE A 39 4.85 4.45 4.71
N GLN A 40 4.31 3.23 4.69
CA GLN A 40 2.86 3.01 4.75
C GLN A 40 2.21 3.67 5.97
N SER A 41 2.86 3.57 7.15
CA SER A 41 2.37 4.24 8.37
C SER A 41 2.45 5.77 8.26
N LEU A 42 3.46 6.31 7.59
CA LEU A 42 3.62 7.75 7.36
C LEU A 42 2.60 8.28 6.36
N ASP A 43 2.34 7.56 5.26
CA ASP A 43 1.26 7.86 4.31
C ASP A 43 -0.10 7.89 5.02
N ALA A 44 -0.39 6.86 5.81
CA ALA A 44 -1.63 6.80 6.57
C ALA A 44 -1.79 7.99 7.53
N LYS A 45 -0.72 8.41 8.22
CA LYS A 45 -0.74 9.59 9.11
C LYS A 45 -0.93 10.90 8.35
N LEU A 46 -0.27 11.03 7.19
CA LEU A 46 -0.37 12.21 6.34
C LEU A 46 -1.81 12.40 5.85
N PHE A 47 -2.40 11.34 5.32
CA PHE A 47 -3.73 11.42 4.74
C PHE A 47 -4.87 11.32 5.75
N ASP A 48 -4.63 10.77 6.93
CA ASP A 48 -5.51 10.97 8.07
C ASP A 48 -5.62 12.46 8.43
N ALA A 49 -4.48 13.14 8.54
CA ALA A 49 -4.45 14.58 8.79
C ALA A 49 -5.09 15.41 7.65
N TYR A 50 -4.83 15.04 6.40
CA TYR A 50 -5.46 15.63 5.22
C TYR A 50 -6.98 15.49 5.26
N ASN A 51 -7.49 14.28 5.48
CA ASN A 51 -8.92 13.97 5.47
C ASN A 51 -9.70 14.64 6.61
N HIS A 52 -9.04 14.88 7.75
CA HIS A 52 -9.64 15.54 8.90
C HIS A 52 -9.29 17.04 9.04
N CYS A 53 -8.57 17.59 8.03
CA CYS A 53 -8.12 18.99 8.04
C CYS A 53 -7.27 19.38 9.27
N ASP A 54 -6.50 18.43 9.80
CA ASP A 54 -5.46 18.70 10.78
C ASP A 54 -4.21 19.23 10.06
N LEU A 55 -4.27 20.54 9.74
CA LEU A 55 -3.25 21.19 8.92
C LEU A 55 -1.90 21.29 9.63
N GLU A 56 -1.87 21.31 10.94
CA GLU A 56 -0.63 21.29 11.72
C GLU A 56 0.07 19.94 11.56
N LYS A 57 -0.65 18.85 11.83
CA LYS A 57 -0.13 17.47 11.67
C LYS A 57 0.24 17.19 10.21
N PHE A 58 -0.59 17.60 9.24
CA PHE A 58 -0.30 17.49 7.81
C PHE A 58 1.02 18.20 7.47
N GLY A 59 1.14 19.48 7.81
CA GLY A 59 2.33 20.30 7.56
C GLY A 59 3.57 19.76 8.29
N SER A 60 3.39 19.12 9.47
CA SER A 60 4.51 18.56 10.23
C SER A 60 5.25 17.41 9.49
N LEU A 61 4.62 16.76 8.53
CA LEU A 61 5.21 15.69 7.73
C LEU A 61 5.86 16.19 6.43
N LEU A 62 5.79 17.48 6.14
CA LEU A 62 6.34 18.11 4.94
C LEU A 62 7.65 18.83 5.25
N ALA A 63 8.59 18.81 4.32
CA ALA A 63 9.80 19.64 4.38
C ALA A 63 9.47 21.10 4.06
N ASP A 64 10.25 22.05 4.59
CA ASP A 64 10.03 23.48 4.35
C ASP A 64 10.19 23.87 2.88
N ASP A 65 11.14 23.21 2.19
CA ASP A 65 11.48 23.36 0.77
C ASP A 65 10.76 22.34 -0.13
N LEU A 66 9.59 21.86 0.31
CA LEU A 66 8.77 20.95 -0.49
C LEU A 66 8.52 21.50 -1.89
N GLU A 67 8.55 20.63 -2.89
CA GLU A 67 8.01 20.90 -4.22
C GLU A 67 6.88 19.93 -4.54
N PHE A 68 5.76 20.47 -5.00
CA PHE A 68 4.59 19.72 -5.43
C PHE A 68 4.34 19.96 -6.92
N TYR A 69 4.49 18.91 -7.69
CA TYR A 69 4.23 18.87 -9.14
C TYR A 69 2.87 18.23 -9.40
N HIS A 70 1.96 18.97 -9.98
CA HIS A 70 0.60 18.51 -10.28
C HIS A 70 0.30 18.67 -11.75
N ASP A 71 -0.20 17.63 -12.42
CA ASP A 71 -0.41 17.61 -13.87
C ASP A 71 -1.45 18.64 -14.36
N LYS A 72 -2.38 19.06 -13.50
CA LYS A 72 -3.40 20.05 -13.86
C LYS A 72 -3.03 21.49 -13.47
N THR A 73 -2.25 21.68 -12.40
CA THR A 73 -1.99 23.02 -11.84
C THR A 73 -0.52 23.44 -11.87
N GLY A 74 0.38 22.52 -12.25
CA GLY A 74 1.82 22.78 -12.34
C GLY A 74 2.54 22.71 -11.02
N LEU A 75 3.63 23.46 -10.88
CA LEU A 75 4.51 23.47 -9.70
C LEU A 75 3.99 24.43 -8.63
N SER A 76 3.92 23.91 -7.40
CA SER A 76 3.80 24.70 -6.17
C SER A 76 5.00 24.43 -5.26
N SER A 77 5.61 25.44 -4.70
CA SER A 77 6.83 25.34 -3.88
C SER A 77 6.62 25.85 -2.47
N GLY A 78 7.21 25.13 -1.52
CA GLY A 78 7.15 25.41 -0.10
C GLY A 78 5.98 24.74 0.63
N ARG A 79 6.27 24.29 1.86
CA ARG A 79 5.29 23.64 2.73
C ARG A 79 4.00 24.46 2.90
N GLN A 80 4.15 25.78 3.15
CA GLN A 80 3.01 26.63 3.43
C GLN A 80 2.05 26.74 2.23
N ALA A 81 2.57 26.81 1.02
CA ALA A 81 1.76 26.84 -0.19
C ALA A 81 0.87 25.59 -0.32
N LEU A 82 1.44 24.40 -0.02
CA LEU A 82 0.67 23.16 -0.06
C LEU A 82 -0.37 23.10 1.07
N VAL A 83 -0.01 23.51 2.31
CA VAL A 83 -0.94 23.58 3.44
C VAL A 83 -2.11 24.51 3.14
N ASP A 84 -1.84 25.69 2.59
CA ASP A 84 -2.88 26.66 2.20
C ASP A 84 -3.75 26.11 1.05
N GLY A 85 -3.15 25.39 0.09
CA GLY A 85 -3.88 24.70 -0.96
C GLY A 85 -4.86 23.67 -0.40
N VAL A 86 -4.42 22.84 0.54
CA VAL A 86 -5.29 21.85 1.22
C VAL A 86 -6.39 22.56 2.01
N LYS A 87 -6.05 23.60 2.80
CA LYS A 87 -7.03 24.41 3.56
C LYS A 87 -8.14 24.96 2.67
N ASN A 88 -7.79 25.56 1.53
CA ASN A 88 -8.73 26.31 0.72
C ASN A 88 -9.55 25.43 -0.24
N ASN A 89 -8.96 24.34 -0.75
CA ASN A 89 -9.54 23.58 -1.83
C ASN A 89 -10.03 22.18 -1.40
N ILE A 90 -9.50 21.63 -0.31
CA ILE A 90 -9.72 20.24 0.09
C ILE A 90 -10.58 20.14 1.34
N CYS A 91 -10.23 20.90 2.36
CA CYS A 91 -10.87 20.83 3.69
C CYS A 91 -12.40 20.90 3.61
N GLY A 92 -13.06 19.84 4.09
CA GLY A 92 -14.52 19.71 4.09
C GLY A 92 -15.15 19.41 2.71
N LYS A 93 -14.35 19.23 1.68
CA LYS A 93 -14.83 19.04 0.30
C LYS A 93 -14.36 17.72 -0.31
N VAL A 94 -13.14 17.29 0.01
CA VAL A 94 -12.49 16.12 -0.60
C VAL A 94 -11.84 15.28 0.47
N THR A 95 -11.95 13.95 0.33
CA THR A 95 -11.17 12.99 1.10
C THR A 95 -10.35 12.11 0.16
N ARG A 96 -9.18 11.65 0.64
CA ARG A 96 -8.29 10.77 -0.14
C ARG A 96 -8.34 9.35 0.42
N GLU A 97 -8.35 8.38 -0.47
CA GLU A 97 -8.18 6.95 -0.20
C GLU A 97 -6.96 6.44 -0.97
N LEU A 98 -6.10 5.66 -0.31
CA LEU A 98 -5.07 4.85 -1.00
C LEU A 98 -5.75 3.64 -1.64
N VAL A 99 -5.53 3.41 -2.93
CA VAL A 99 -6.05 2.21 -3.59
C VAL A 99 -5.30 0.99 -3.06
N PRO A 100 -5.99 0.00 -2.46
CA PRO A 100 -5.35 -1.17 -1.88
C PRO A 100 -4.46 -1.92 -2.88
N GLY A 101 -3.27 -2.32 -2.44
CA GLY A 101 -2.32 -3.11 -3.23
C GLY A 101 -1.51 -2.32 -4.28
N THR A 102 -1.65 -0.99 -4.33
CA THR A 102 -0.90 -0.15 -5.29
C THR A 102 0.34 0.51 -4.70
N LEU A 103 0.51 0.45 -3.38
CA LEU A 103 1.65 1.07 -2.72
C LEU A 103 2.93 0.30 -3.01
N GLU A 104 3.93 1.02 -3.51
CA GLU A 104 5.30 0.56 -3.71
C GLU A 104 6.25 1.47 -2.94
N VAL A 105 7.27 0.88 -2.32
CA VAL A 105 8.29 1.62 -1.56
C VAL A 105 9.66 1.13 -1.95
N HIS A 106 10.54 2.07 -2.31
CA HIS A 106 11.91 1.77 -2.72
C HIS A 106 12.90 2.61 -1.91
N PRO A 107 13.98 2.02 -1.36
CA PRO A 107 14.97 2.77 -0.62
C PRO A 107 15.81 3.67 -1.54
N ILE A 108 16.18 4.86 -1.04
CA ILE A 108 17.21 5.72 -1.63
C ILE A 108 18.36 5.80 -0.64
N ALA A 109 19.54 5.31 -1.07
CA ALA A 109 20.72 5.27 -0.23
C ALA A 109 21.09 6.67 0.31
N ASN A 110 21.34 6.76 1.62
CA ASN A 110 21.73 7.99 2.32
C ASN A 110 20.69 9.14 2.23
N TYR A 111 19.45 8.84 1.83
CA TYR A 111 18.41 9.84 1.72
C TYR A 111 17.13 9.41 2.45
N GLY A 112 16.53 8.30 2.05
CA GLY A 112 15.25 7.84 2.57
C GLY A 112 14.55 6.86 1.64
N ALA A 113 13.39 7.23 1.10
CA ALA A 113 12.59 6.35 0.25
C ALA A 113 11.80 7.09 -0.85
N VAL A 114 11.54 6.39 -1.94
CA VAL A 114 10.47 6.70 -2.89
C VAL A 114 9.26 5.89 -2.52
N GLU A 115 8.14 6.54 -2.47
CA GLU A 115 6.80 5.96 -2.37
C GLU A 115 6.05 6.21 -3.67
N ILE A 116 5.40 5.17 -4.21
CA ILE A 116 4.59 5.24 -5.43
C ILE A 116 3.25 4.58 -5.14
N GLY A 117 2.18 5.12 -5.67
CA GLY A 117 0.86 4.52 -5.51
C GLY A 117 -0.22 5.17 -6.35
N VAL A 118 -1.43 4.69 -6.15
CA VAL A 118 -2.66 5.24 -6.74
C VAL A 118 -3.58 5.68 -5.61
N HIS A 119 -4.19 6.85 -5.76
CA HIS A 119 -5.14 7.34 -4.79
C HIS A 119 -6.45 7.76 -5.46
N ARG A 120 -7.54 7.67 -4.71
CA ARG A 120 -8.86 8.14 -5.09
C ARG A 120 -9.26 9.33 -4.26
N PHE A 121 -10.01 10.22 -4.89
CA PHE A 121 -10.56 11.40 -4.27
C PHE A 121 -12.08 11.33 -4.30
N HIS A 122 -12.67 11.37 -3.11
CA HIS A 122 -14.11 11.33 -2.91
C HIS A 122 -14.61 12.71 -2.51
N HIS A 123 -15.83 13.03 -2.89
CA HIS A 123 -16.52 14.28 -2.56
C HIS A 123 -17.68 13.99 -1.60
N PRO A 124 -17.45 14.01 -0.27
CA PRO A 124 -18.47 13.69 0.73
C PRO A 124 -19.72 14.57 0.58
N GLY A 125 -20.89 13.96 0.52
CA GLY A 125 -22.16 14.65 0.31
C GLY A 125 -22.51 14.92 -1.16
N HIS A 126 -21.62 14.59 -2.10
CA HIS A 126 -21.80 14.78 -3.54
C HIS A 126 -21.61 13.50 -4.36
N GLU A 127 -21.69 12.35 -3.72
CA GLU A 127 -21.38 11.02 -4.28
C GLU A 127 -22.25 10.66 -5.52
N ASN A 128 -23.42 11.29 -5.65
CA ASN A 128 -24.32 11.10 -6.80
C ASN A 128 -24.10 12.11 -7.91
N ALA A 129 -23.47 13.25 -7.63
CA ALA A 129 -23.29 14.36 -8.56
C ALA A 129 -21.89 14.42 -9.16
N GLU A 130 -20.90 13.97 -8.40
CA GLU A 130 -19.50 14.04 -8.79
C GLU A 130 -18.90 12.63 -8.96
N SER A 131 -18.04 12.48 -9.95
CA SER A 131 -17.29 11.25 -10.16
C SER A 131 -16.15 11.16 -9.14
N VAL A 132 -15.82 9.94 -8.73
CA VAL A 132 -14.58 9.68 -7.96
C VAL A 132 -13.39 10.00 -8.86
N GLY A 133 -12.50 10.87 -8.39
CA GLY A 133 -11.21 11.13 -9.05
C GLY A 133 -10.21 10.03 -8.70
N GLU A 134 -9.36 9.64 -9.65
CA GLU A 134 -8.22 8.76 -9.41
C GLU A 134 -6.96 9.39 -10.01
N ALA A 135 -5.82 9.25 -9.33
CA ALA A 135 -4.53 9.70 -9.81
C ALA A 135 -3.40 8.81 -9.30
N LYS A 136 -2.27 8.88 -9.99
CA LYS A 136 -1.00 8.30 -9.55
C LYS A 136 -0.21 9.33 -8.75
N PHE A 137 0.59 8.86 -7.80
CA PHE A 137 1.45 9.74 -7.04
C PHE A 137 2.84 9.14 -6.81
N ILE A 138 3.80 10.04 -6.63
CA ILE A 138 5.14 9.74 -6.16
C ILE A 138 5.46 10.71 -5.03
N HIS A 139 5.85 10.17 -3.87
CA HIS A 139 6.40 10.95 -2.76
C HIS A 139 7.87 10.62 -2.56
N LEU A 140 8.68 11.64 -2.34
CA LEU A 140 10.07 11.51 -1.94
C LEU A 140 10.18 11.79 -0.45
N TRP A 141 10.36 10.74 0.34
CA TRP A 141 10.55 10.82 1.79
C TRP A 141 12.03 10.91 2.13
N GLN A 142 12.42 11.97 2.81
CA GLN A 142 13.76 12.14 3.37
C GLN A 142 13.75 11.72 4.84
N ASN A 143 14.75 10.92 5.25
CA ASN A 143 15.02 10.60 6.64
C ASN A 143 16.27 11.34 7.11
N LYS A 144 16.10 12.22 8.10
CA LYS A 144 17.22 12.85 8.82
C LYS A 144 17.11 12.47 10.29
N ASP A 145 18.04 11.68 10.78
CA ASP A 145 18.13 11.27 12.19
C ASP A 145 16.83 10.65 12.73
N GLY A 146 16.16 9.82 11.91
CA GLY A 146 14.89 9.19 12.25
C GLY A 146 13.65 10.05 12.00
N ILE A 147 13.82 11.33 11.62
CA ILE A 147 12.71 12.24 11.28
C ILE A 147 12.45 12.17 9.77
N TRP A 148 11.24 11.73 9.43
CA TRP A 148 10.79 11.60 8.06
C TRP A 148 9.97 12.80 7.60
N LYS A 149 10.32 13.36 6.43
CA LYS A 149 9.62 14.46 5.78
C LYS A 149 9.48 14.20 4.29
N ILE A 150 8.34 14.54 3.70
CA ILE A 150 8.20 14.59 2.25
C ILE A 150 8.90 15.83 1.73
N THR A 151 9.77 15.65 0.74
CA THR A 151 10.48 16.75 0.07
C THR A 151 9.94 17.02 -1.32
N ARG A 152 9.40 15.99 -1.99
CA ARG A 152 8.83 16.10 -3.34
C ARG A 152 7.55 15.29 -3.42
N VAL A 153 6.55 15.88 -4.06
CA VAL A 153 5.29 15.24 -4.42
C VAL A 153 5.09 15.40 -5.91
N ILE A 154 4.76 14.32 -6.60
CA ILE A 154 4.30 14.34 -7.98
C ILE A 154 2.94 13.69 -8.00
N SER A 155 1.91 14.38 -8.46
CA SER A 155 0.54 13.85 -8.61
C SER A 155 0.11 14.04 -10.06
N PHE A 156 -0.20 12.93 -10.72
CA PHE A 156 -0.37 12.91 -12.18
C PHE A 156 -1.36 11.83 -12.63
N ASP A 157 -1.73 11.89 -13.92
CA ASP A 157 -2.69 10.98 -14.56
C ASP A 157 -4.06 11.06 -13.87
N HIS A 158 -4.51 12.30 -13.58
CA HIS A 158 -5.81 12.53 -12.96
C HIS A 158 -6.95 12.20 -13.92
N GLN A 159 -7.76 11.25 -13.55
CA GLN A 159 -8.90 10.74 -14.29
C GLN A 159 -10.16 10.78 -13.44
N ALA A 160 -11.31 11.00 -14.09
CA ALA A 160 -12.60 10.77 -13.47
C ALA A 160 -13.00 9.30 -13.71
N LEU A 161 -13.27 8.55 -12.65
CA LEU A 161 -13.80 7.21 -12.80
C LEU A 161 -15.28 7.31 -13.18
N THR A 162 -15.63 6.83 -14.36
CA THR A 162 -17.04 6.68 -14.77
C THR A 162 -17.68 5.57 -13.93
N LYS A 163 -18.90 5.85 -13.45
CA LYS A 163 -19.73 4.85 -12.73
C LYS A 163 -20.20 3.76 -13.67
#